data_af64f08982b7eabd631cb7dcbf06d808
#
_entry.id   af64f08982b7eabd631cb7dcbf06d808
#
_cell.length_a   1.000
_cell.length_b   1.000
_cell.length_c   1.000
_cell.angle_alpha   90.00
_cell.angle_beta   90.00
_cell.angle_gamma   90.00
#
_symmetry.space_group_name_H-M   'P 1'
#
loop_
_entity.id
_entity.type
_entity.pdbx_description
1 polymer ?
#
loop_
_entity_poly.entity_id
_entity_poly.type
_entity_poly.pdbx_seq_one_letter_code
_entity_poly.pdbx_strand_id
1 'polypeptide(L)'
;FGDRKELGKTHTICTWQSLNILDKKFKDGNAVLSLAEFLDGVSTIIIDEVHQAKAEVLKNLLTRNLRNAPIRWGLTGTIPKEKFEFEAIHASIGPVIGQVSAKELQDKGVLSQCHVNVVQLIDTAVHRDYQSELKYLVTNEQRITYIASLLNKVKQSGNTLILVDRISAGERLQELIPGSTFVKGDVKLKDRKEAYDEINEGTNHVVIATYGVAAVGINIPRIFNLVLIEPGKSFVRVIQSIGRGVRKAKDKDFV
;
A
#
# COMPACT_ATOMS: atom_id res chain seq x y z
N PHE A 1 12.97 8.05 -10.46
CA PHE A 1 12.25 8.15 -9.20
C PHE A 1 12.79 9.34 -8.44
N GLY A 2 11.97 10.21 -7.90
CA GLY A 2 12.40 11.47 -7.28
C GLY A 2 13.01 12.44 -8.30
N ASP A 3 14.17 12.98 -8.00
CA ASP A 3 14.84 13.99 -8.83
C ASP A 3 15.64 13.42 -10.01
N ARG A 4 15.75 12.08 -10.12
CA ARG A 4 16.44 11.44 -11.25
C ARG A 4 15.55 11.44 -12.50
N LYS A 5 16.06 12.08 -13.57
CA LYS A 5 15.45 12.12 -14.90
C LYS A 5 16.51 11.71 -15.92
N GLU A 6 16.55 10.42 -16.24
CA GLU A 6 17.36 9.89 -17.32
C GLU A 6 16.43 9.46 -18.46
N LEU A 7 16.59 10.06 -19.62
CA LEU A 7 15.83 9.79 -20.84
C LEU A 7 16.68 9.05 -21.85
N GLY A 8 16.04 8.45 -22.87
CA GLY A 8 16.74 7.80 -23.99
C GLY A 8 17.41 6.47 -23.66
N LYS A 9 16.97 5.77 -22.62
CA LYS A 9 17.45 4.41 -22.29
C LYS A 9 16.56 3.36 -22.93
N THR A 10 17.10 2.15 -23.13
CA THR A 10 16.35 1.00 -23.64
C THR A 10 15.19 0.62 -22.71
N HIS A 11 15.35 0.83 -21.41
CA HIS A 11 14.32 0.60 -20.39
C HIS A 11 14.15 1.84 -19.54
N THR A 12 12.92 2.28 -19.39
CA THR A 12 12.58 3.46 -18.58
C THR A 12 11.53 3.09 -17.54
N ILE A 13 11.80 3.41 -16.28
CA ILE A 13 10.83 3.29 -15.19
C ILE A 13 10.34 4.69 -14.84
N CYS A 14 9.05 4.93 -14.92
CA CYS A 14 8.46 6.22 -14.59
C CYS A 14 7.09 6.04 -13.92
N THR A 15 6.63 7.08 -13.24
CA THR A 15 5.25 7.13 -12.75
C THR A 15 4.34 7.75 -13.81
N TRP A 16 3.09 7.30 -13.89
CA TRP A 16 2.11 7.89 -14.80
C TRP A 16 1.85 9.38 -14.48
N GLN A 17 2.01 9.78 -13.21
CA GLN A 17 1.94 11.19 -12.80
C GLN A 17 3.05 12.02 -13.44
N SER A 18 4.27 11.47 -13.52
CA SER A 18 5.38 12.15 -14.19
C SER A 18 5.12 12.35 -15.69
N LEU A 19 4.51 11.37 -16.34
CA LEU A 19 4.11 11.48 -17.75
C LEU A 19 3.03 12.54 -17.94
N ASN A 20 2.05 12.62 -17.05
CA ASN A 20 1.03 13.64 -17.08
C ASN A 20 1.60 15.06 -16.86
N ILE A 21 2.58 15.20 -15.97
CA ILE A 21 3.29 16.46 -15.75
C ILE A 21 4.09 16.85 -17.00
N LEU A 22 4.75 15.91 -17.65
CA LEU A 22 5.47 16.15 -18.91
C LEU A 22 4.53 16.68 -19.98
N ASP A 23 3.40 16.02 -20.20
CA ASP A 23 2.38 16.43 -21.18
C ASP A 23 1.84 17.83 -20.92
N LYS A 24 1.53 18.15 -19.66
CA LYS A 24 1.08 19.49 -19.26
C LYS A 24 2.17 20.55 -19.52
N LYS A 25 3.39 20.31 -19.06
CA LYS A 25 4.50 21.26 -19.26
C LYS A 25 4.80 21.51 -20.72
N PHE A 26 4.71 20.50 -21.58
CA PHE A 26 4.87 20.68 -23.02
C PHE A 26 3.76 21.57 -23.62
N LYS A 27 2.51 21.31 -23.27
CA LYS A 27 1.36 22.12 -23.71
C LYS A 27 1.45 23.57 -23.24
N ASP A 28 2.02 23.81 -22.08
CA ASP A 28 2.24 25.16 -21.51
C ASP A 28 3.53 25.84 -22.04
N GLY A 29 4.26 25.21 -22.98
CA GLY A 29 5.53 25.72 -23.52
C GLY A 29 6.72 25.61 -22.55
N ASN A 30 6.58 24.89 -21.44
CA ASN A 30 7.58 24.75 -20.37
C ASN A 30 8.40 23.46 -20.45
N ALA A 31 8.27 22.70 -21.53
CA ALA A 31 9.09 21.51 -21.81
C ALA A 31 9.39 21.41 -23.31
N VAL A 32 10.59 20.99 -23.66
CA VAL A 32 11.05 20.82 -25.04
C VAL A 32 10.56 19.50 -25.62
N LEU A 33 10.50 18.45 -24.79
CA LEU A 33 10.12 17.10 -25.19
C LEU A 33 8.61 16.88 -25.00
N SER A 34 7.91 16.51 -26.05
CA SER A 34 6.50 16.09 -25.98
C SER A 34 6.34 14.68 -25.42
N LEU A 35 5.15 14.38 -24.92
CA LEU A 35 4.84 13.02 -24.47
C LEU A 35 4.88 12.02 -25.65
N ALA A 36 4.49 12.44 -26.84
CA ALA A 36 4.55 11.58 -28.04
C ALA A 36 5.98 11.21 -28.41
N GLU A 37 6.89 12.17 -28.43
CA GLU A 37 8.33 11.92 -28.70
C GLU A 37 8.96 11.08 -27.60
N PHE A 38 8.59 11.29 -26.33
CA PHE A 38 9.09 10.44 -25.22
C PHE A 38 8.66 8.99 -25.34
N LEU A 39 7.45 8.74 -25.88
CA LEU A 39 6.87 7.42 -26.03
C LEU A 39 7.14 6.78 -27.41
N ASP A 40 7.82 7.50 -28.31
CA ASP A 40 8.14 6.97 -29.61
C ASP A 40 9.04 5.74 -29.53
N GLY A 41 8.73 4.73 -30.34
CA GLY A 41 9.44 3.43 -30.32
C GLY A 41 9.18 2.53 -29.12
N VAL A 42 8.30 2.89 -28.19
CA VAL A 42 7.92 2.02 -27.08
C VAL A 42 7.18 0.79 -27.58
N SER A 43 7.81 -0.37 -27.48
CA SER A 43 7.26 -1.67 -27.89
C SER A 43 6.59 -2.42 -26.75
N THR A 44 7.00 -2.19 -25.52
CA THR A 44 6.55 -2.95 -24.35
C THR A 44 6.18 -2.02 -23.20
N ILE A 45 5.02 -2.27 -22.62
CA ILE A 45 4.54 -1.57 -21.43
C ILE A 45 4.26 -2.58 -20.35
N ILE A 46 4.82 -2.35 -19.17
CA ILE A 46 4.50 -3.11 -17.95
C ILE A 46 3.97 -2.12 -16.91
N ILE A 47 2.76 -2.35 -16.42
CA ILE A 47 2.10 -1.49 -15.45
C ILE A 47 1.92 -2.25 -14.16
N ASP A 48 2.64 -1.82 -13.13
CA ASP A 48 2.42 -2.29 -11.77
C ASP A 48 1.20 -1.58 -11.17
N GLU A 49 0.46 -2.29 -10.31
CA GLU A 49 -0.79 -1.83 -9.70
C GLU A 49 -1.83 -1.35 -10.75
N VAL A 50 -2.00 -2.16 -11.81
CA VAL A 50 -2.86 -1.81 -12.97
C VAL A 50 -4.33 -1.55 -12.58
N HIS A 51 -4.79 -1.97 -11.40
CA HIS A 51 -6.10 -1.60 -10.88
C HIS A 51 -6.31 -0.08 -10.77
N GLN A 52 -5.22 0.72 -10.76
CA GLN A 52 -5.30 2.18 -10.83
C GLN A 52 -5.66 2.70 -12.24
N ALA A 53 -5.70 1.85 -13.28
CA ALA A 53 -6.07 2.25 -14.64
C ALA A 53 -7.56 2.68 -14.78
N LYS A 54 -8.35 2.53 -13.72
CA LYS A 54 -9.65 3.19 -13.59
C LYS A 54 -9.57 4.72 -13.52
N ALA A 55 -8.42 5.27 -13.12
CA ALA A 55 -8.17 6.71 -13.12
C ALA A 55 -8.06 7.23 -14.56
N GLU A 56 -8.81 8.31 -14.86
CA GLU A 56 -8.94 8.83 -16.23
C GLU A 56 -7.59 9.13 -16.91
N VAL A 57 -6.65 9.71 -16.18
CA VAL A 57 -5.32 10.06 -16.71
C VAL A 57 -4.57 8.82 -17.19
N LEU A 58 -4.50 7.77 -16.36
CA LEU A 58 -3.82 6.52 -16.71
C LEU A 58 -4.56 5.80 -17.84
N LYS A 59 -5.90 5.78 -17.80
CA LYS A 59 -6.73 5.23 -18.87
C LYS A 59 -6.46 5.94 -20.20
N ASN A 60 -6.45 7.27 -20.23
CA ASN A 60 -6.17 8.04 -21.43
C ASN A 60 -4.76 7.79 -21.97
N LEU A 61 -3.77 7.70 -21.08
CA LEU A 61 -2.40 7.35 -21.45
C LEU A 61 -2.35 5.99 -22.18
N LEU A 62 -3.02 4.98 -21.64
CA LEU A 62 -3.01 3.61 -22.17
C LEU A 62 -3.84 3.47 -23.45
N THR A 63 -5.00 4.12 -23.53
CA THR A 63 -5.92 3.97 -24.67
C THR A 63 -5.65 4.92 -25.81
N ARG A 64 -4.93 6.00 -25.59
CA ARG A 64 -4.58 7.01 -26.61
C ARG A 64 -3.09 7.02 -26.95
N ASN A 65 -2.25 7.45 -26.01
CA ASN A 65 -0.83 7.67 -26.25
C ASN A 65 -0.05 6.37 -26.52
N LEU A 66 -0.37 5.32 -25.78
CA LEU A 66 0.31 4.02 -25.83
C LEU A 66 -0.54 2.92 -26.51
N ARG A 67 -1.61 3.31 -27.23
CA ARG A 67 -2.52 2.33 -27.85
C ARG A 67 -1.83 1.40 -28.84
N ASN A 68 -0.77 1.86 -29.48
CA ASN A 68 -0.06 1.11 -30.52
C ASN A 68 1.11 0.26 -29.96
N ALA A 69 1.38 0.30 -28.64
CA ALA A 69 2.40 -0.57 -28.07
C ALA A 69 1.95 -2.04 -28.16
N PRO A 70 2.71 -2.89 -28.88
CA PRO A 70 2.29 -4.25 -29.20
C PRO A 70 2.24 -5.17 -27.97
N ILE A 71 3.08 -4.93 -26.97
CA ILE A 71 3.14 -5.74 -25.76
C ILE A 71 2.70 -4.90 -24.57
N ARG A 72 1.64 -5.37 -23.89
CA ARG A 72 1.01 -4.64 -22.77
C ARG A 72 0.72 -5.60 -21.63
N TRP A 73 1.37 -5.40 -20.50
CA TRP A 73 1.20 -6.23 -19.32
C TRP A 73 0.75 -5.39 -18.14
N GLY A 74 -0.30 -5.83 -17.48
CA GLY A 74 -0.79 -5.27 -16.22
C GLY A 74 -0.58 -6.25 -15.09
N LEU A 75 0.02 -5.79 -13.99
CA LEU A 75 0.23 -6.56 -12.78
C LEU A 75 -0.58 -5.95 -11.65
N THR A 76 -1.26 -6.76 -10.85
CA THR A 76 -1.94 -6.29 -9.64
C THR A 76 -2.18 -7.43 -8.66
N GLY A 77 -2.03 -7.16 -7.38
CA GLY A 77 -2.46 -8.07 -6.31
C GLY A 77 -3.96 -7.98 -5.99
N THR A 78 -4.69 -7.02 -6.57
CA THR A 78 -6.09 -6.75 -6.26
C THR A 78 -6.87 -6.40 -7.52
N ILE A 79 -7.71 -7.33 -7.97
CA ILE A 79 -8.65 -7.06 -9.06
C ILE A 79 -9.91 -6.42 -8.44
N PRO A 80 -10.39 -5.27 -8.95
CA PRO A 80 -11.62 -4.65 -8.48
C PRO A 80 -12.82 -5.59 -8.62
N LYS A 81 -13.68 -5.59 -7.61
CA LYS A 81 -14.93 -6.37 -7.62
C LYS A 81 -16.04 -5.67 -8.38
N GLU A 82 -15.99 -4.34 -8.45
CA GLU A 82 -16.96 -3.53 -9.17
C GLU A 82 -16.82 -3.74 -10.68
N LYS A 83 -17.88 -4.18 -11.33
CA LYS A 83 -17.88 -4.51 -12.77
C LYS A 83 -17.37 -3.35 -13.63
N PHE A 84 -17.80 -2.13 -13.34
CA PHE A 84 -17.39 -0.95 -14.10
C PHE A 84 -15.87 -0.69 -14.00
N GLU A 85 -15.28 -0.83 -12.81
CA GLU A 85 -13.83 -0.67 -12.61
C GLU A 85 -13.05 -1.78 -13.32
N PHE A 86 -13.53 -3.01 -13.26
CA PHE A 86 -12.94 -4.15 -13.96
C PHE A 86 -12.95 -3.94 -15.49
N GLU A 87 -14.09 -3.54 -16.06
CA GLU A 87 -14.24 -3.29 -17.50
C GLU A 87 -13.33 -2.13 -17.97
N ALA A 88 -13.12 -1.10 -17.15
CA ALA A 88 -12.22 -0.01 -17.47
C ALA A 88 -10.76 -0.49 -17.59
N ILE A 89 -10.33 -1.41 -16.73
CA ILE A 89 -9.00 -2.03 -16.78
C ILE A 89 -8.90 -2.94 -18.01
N HIS A 90 -9.90 -3.79 -18.21
CA HIS A 90 -9.97 -4.69 -19.36
C HIS A 90 -9.86 -3.94 -20.71
N ALA A 91 -10.60 -2.85 -20.84
CA ALA A 91 -10.54 -2.00 -22.03
C ALA A 91 -9.18 -1.29 -22.20
N SER A 92 -8.44 -1.08 -21.11
CA SER A 92 -7.16 -0.35 -21.15
C SER A 92 -5.96 -1.27 -21.40
N ILE A 93 -5.97 -2.50 -20.91
CA ILE A 93 -4.83 -3.44 -20.96
C ILE A 93 -5.19 -4.73 -21.68
N GLY A 94 -6.39 -5.27 -21.49
CA GLY A 94 -6.83 -6.55 -22.02
C GLY A 94 -7.32 -7.50 -20.92
N PRO A 95 -7.60 -8.76 -21.27
CA PRO A 95 -8.16 -9.75 -20.34
C PRO A 95 -7.13 -10.21 -19.31
N VAL A 96 -7.64 -10.78 -18.21
CA VAL A 96 -6.80 -11.49 -17.23
C VAL A 96 -6.28 -12.78 -17.89
N ILE A 97 -4.96 -12.89 -18.02
CA ILE A 97 -4.28 -14.02 -18.67
C ILE A 97 -3.68 -15.01 -17.68
N GLY A 98 -3.55 -14.63 -16.42
CA GLY A 98 -3.02 -15.49 -15.36
C GLY A 98 -3.36 -14.96 -13.98
N GLN A 99 -3.50 -15.88 -13.05
CA GLN A 99 -3.74 -15.56 -11.64
C GLN A 99 -3.02 -16.58 -10.76
N VAL A 100 -2.37 -16.09 -9.72
CA VAL A 100 -1.76 -16.93 -8.67
C VAL A 100 -2.39 -16.53 -7.35
N SER A 101 -2.96 -17.47 -6.64
CA SER A 101 -3.60 -17.18 -5.35
C SER A 101 -2.58 -17.08 -4.20
N ALA A 102 -2.92 -16.31 -3.17
CA ALA A 102 -2.10 -16.26 -1.95
C ALA A 102 -1.95 -17.64 -1.33
N LYS A 103 -3.01 -18.47 -1.35
CA LYS A 103 -2.98 -19.85 -0.85
C LYS A 103 -1.96 -20.70 -1.61
N GLU A 104 -1.93 -20.62 -2.93
CA GLU A 104 -0.95 -21.34 -3.74
C GLU A 104 0.49 -20.93 -3.41
N LEU A 105 0.73 -19.62 -3.18
CA LEU A 105 2.05 -19.12 -2.79
C LEU A 105 2.44 -19.54 -1.36
N GLN A 106 1.48 -19.65 -0.46
CA GLN A 106 1.68 -20.19 0.89
C GLN A 106 2.01 -21.68 0.84
N ASP A 107 1.28 -22.45 0.05
CA ASP A 107 1.51 -23.90 -0.10
C ASP A 107 2.89 -24.20 -0.73
N LYS A 108 3.36 -23.30 -1.62
CA LYS A 108 4.70 -23.35 -2.20
C LYS A 108 5.80 -22.78 -1.26
N GLY A 109 5.45 -22.30 -0.08
CA GLY A 109 6.41 -21.69 0.87
C GLY A 109 6.99 -20.34 0.45
N VAL A 110 6.40 -19.68 -0.57
CA VAL A 110 6.80 -18.34 -1.02
C VAL A 110 6.28 -17.26 -0.05
N LEU A 111 5.09 -17.47 0.49
CA LEU A 111 4.49 -16.62 1.53
C LEU A 111 4.37 -17.38 2.85
N SER A 112 4.40 -16.64 3.97
CA SER A 112 4.08 -17.18 5.28
C SER A 112 2.60 -17.52 5.38
N GLN A 113 2.24 -18.47 6.23
CA GLN A 113 0.85 -18.73 6.60
C GLN A 113 0.28 -17.51 7.32
N CYS A 114 -1.04 -17.33 7.25
CA CYS A 114 -1.72 -16.22 7.90
C CYS A 114 -2.85 -16.73 8.78
N HIS A 115 -2.83 -16.36 10.06
CA HIS A 115 -3.93 -16.59 10.98
C HIS A 115 -4.61 -15.25 11.30
N VAL A 116 -5.90 -15.15 11.03
CA VAL A 116 -6.65 -13.90 11.20
C VAL A 116 -7.54 -13.98 12.43
N ASN A 117 -7.27 -13.10 13.40
CA ASN A 117 -8.11 -12.89 14.58
C ASN A 117 -8.87 -11.57 14.42
N VAL A 118 -10.18 -11.62 14.46
CA VAL A 118 -11.04 -10.44 14.42
C VAL A 118 -11.51 -10.12 15.84
N VAL A 119 -11.06 -8.99 16.38
CA VAL A 119 -11.50 -8.48 17.68
C VAL A 119 -12.59 -7.44 17.45
N GLN A 120 -13.82 -7.79 17.74
CA GLN A 120 -14.94 -6.86 17.67
C GLN A 120 -15.11 -6.13 19.01
N LEU A 121 -14.96 -4.83 19.01
CA LEU A 121 -15.29 -3.98 20.16
C LEU A 121 -16.73 -3.51 20.00
N ILE A 122 -17.57 -3.87 20.97
CA ILE A 122 -18.98 -3.49 21.00
C ILE A 122 -19.11 -2.20 21.81
N ASP A 123 -19.76 -1.21 21.22
CA ASP A 123 -20.08 0.09 21.84
C ASP A 123 -21.57 0.40 21.66
N THR A 124 -22.12 1.14 22.60
CA THR A 124 -23.53 1.57 22.57
C THR A 124 -23.69 3.02 22.09
N ALA A 125 -22.59 3.72 21.81
CA ALA A 125 -22.62 5.09 21.32
C ALA A 125 -23.30 5.18 19.95
N VAL A 126 -24.21 6.17 19.82
CA VAL A 126 -24.92 6.43 18.56
C VAL A 126 -24.33 7.68 17.91
N HIS A 127 -23.99 7.58 16.64
CA HIS A 127 -23.37 8.66 15.88
C HIS A 127 -24.29 9.12 14.74
N ARG A 128 -24.30 10.43 14.48
CA ARG A 128 -25.13 11.04 13.44
C ARG A 128 -24.70 10.64 12.02
N ASP A 129 -23.39 10.50 11.81
CA ASP A 129 -22.76 10.22 10.53
C ASP A 129 -21.43 9.50 10.71
N TYR A 130 -20.90 8.98 9.59
CA TYR A 130 -19.62 8.28 9.56
C TYR A 130 -18.44 9.11 10.08
N GLN A 131 -18.42 10.42 9.84
CA GLN A 131 -17.29 11.26 10.28
C GLN A 131 -17.29 11.44 11.80
N SER A 132 -18.46 11.60 12.40
CA SER A 132 -18.61 11.69 13.86
C SER A 132 -18.26 10.35 14.54
N GLU A 133 -18.67 9.24 13.96
CA GLU A 133 -18.28 7.91 14.42
C GLU A 133 -16.77 7.69 14.32
N LEU A 134 -16.16 7.99 13.17
CA LEU A 134 -14.72 7.85 12.98
C LEU A 134 -13.94 8.72 13.96
N LYS A 135 -14.38 9.96 14.18
CA LYS A 135 -13.77 10.85 15.17
C LYS A 135 -13.83 10.23 16.57
N TYR A 136 -14.98 9.71 16.97
CA TYR A 136 -15.16 9.03 18.24
C TYR A 136 -14.18 7.84 18.37
N LEU A 137 -14.16 6.95 17.37
CA LEU A 137 -13.33 5.76 17.37
C LEU A 137 -11.83 6.06 17.56
N VAL A 138 -11.33 7.17 16.99
CA VAL A 138 -9.91 7.55 17.06
C VAL A 138 -9.57 8.45 18.25
N THR A 139 -10.55 8.96 19.01
CA THR A 139 -10.32 9.85 20.15
C THR A 139 -10.83 9.31 21.48
N ASN A 140 -11.60 8.22 21.50
CA ASN A 140 -12.12 7.65 22.74
C ASN A 140 -10.98 7.01 23.55
N GLU A 141 -10.64 7.61 24.66
CA GLU A 141 -9.51 7.21 25.54
C GLU A 141 -9.68 5.81 26.11
N GLN A 142 -10.87 5.41 26.52
CA GLN A 142 -11.11 4.08 27.08
C GLN A 142 -10.86 3.02 26.02
N ARG A 143 -11.34 3.25 24.80
CA ARG A 143 -11.15 2.37 23.65
C ARG A 143 -9.67 2.26 23.27
N ILE A 144 -8.97 3.37 23.13
CA ILE A 144 -7.55 3.39 22.75
C ILE A 144 -6.70 2.70 23.84
N THR A 145 -6.99 2.96 25.12
CA THR A 145 -6.30 2.31 26.25
C THR A 145 -6.53 0.79 26.25
N TYR A 146 -7.75 0.35 25.98
CA TYR A 146 -8.06 -1.06 25.86
C TYR A 146 -7.28 -1.71 24.68
N ILE A 147 -7.30 -1.09 23.51
CA ILE A 147 -6.53 -1.53 22.34
C ILE A 147 -5.03 -1.62 22.70
N ALA A 148 -4.46 -0.59 23.30
CA ALA A 148 -3.07 -0.57 23.74
C ALA A 148 -2.75 -1.72 24.72
N SER A 149 -3.67 -2.05 25.61
CA SER A 149 -3.50 -3.18 26.55
C SER A 149 -3.41 -4.53 25.82
N LEU A 150 -4.22 -4.74 24.79
CA LEU A 150 -4.15 -5.91 23.93
C LEU A 150 -2.83 -5.96 23.15
N LEU A 151 -2.42 -4.82 22.57
CA LEU A 151 -1.20 -4.72 21.77
C LEU A 151 0.06 -4.92 22.60
N ASN A 152 0.06 -4.50 23.87
CA ASN A 152 1.16 -4.78 24.79
C ASN A 152 1.31 -6.29 25.12
N LYS A 153 0.25 -7.07 24.95
CA LYS A 153 0.34 -8.56 25.02
C LYS A 153 0.84 -9.13 23.69
N VAL A 154 0.25 -8.68 22.57
CA VAL A 154 0.61 -9.16 21.22
C VAL A 154 2.09 -8.96 20.90
N LYS A 155 2.67 -7.82 21.26
CA LYS A 155 4.08 -7.51 20.99
C LYS A 155 5.07 -8.50 21.64
N GLN A 156 4.65 -9.28 22.63
CA GLN A 156 5.51 -10.27 23.27
C GLN A 156 5.75 -11.52 22.37
N SER A 157 4.92 -11.72 21.36
CA SER A 157 5.03 -12.83 20.43
C SER A 157 5.86 -12.56 19.18
N GLY A 158 6.43 -11.35 19.04
CA GLY A 158 7.31 -11.01 17.93
C GLY A 158 7.11 -9.58 17.41
N ASN A 159 7.89 -9.23 16.40
CA ASN A 159 7.82 -7.91 15.77
C ASN A 159 6.41 -7.61 15.25
N THR A 160 5.90 -6.47 15.64
CA THR A 160 4.51 -6.08 15.42
C THR A 160 4.42 -4.81 14.59
N LEU A 161 3.68 -4.86 13.47
CA LEU A 161 3.30 -3.69 12.69
C LEU A 161 1.84 -3.35 12.99
N ILE A 162 1.60 -2.14 13.46
CA ILE A 162 0.26 -1.62 13.76
C ILE A 162 -0.09 -0.55 12.72
N LEU A 163 -1.19 -0.74 12.02
CA LEU A 163 -1.67 0.21 11.02
C LEU A 163 -2.89 0.96 11.54
N VAL A 164 -2.83 2.29 11.45
CA VAL A 164 -3.89 3.20 11.88
C VAL A 164 -4.34 4.13 10.75
N ASP A 165 -5.57 4.61 10.79
CA ASP A 165 -6.07 5.55 9.77
C ASP A 165 -5.65 7.00 10.07
N ARG A 166 -5.58 7.40 11.34
CA ARG A 166 -5.33 8.78 11.77
C ARG A 166 -4.02 8.92 12.53
N ILE A 167 -3.32 10.03 12.28
CA ILE A 167 -2.06 10.34 12.96
C ILE A 167 -2.28 10.45 14.48
N SER A 168 -3.35 11.11 14.92
CA SER A 168 -3.65 11.29 16.35
C SER A 168 -3.82 9.96 17.10
N ALA A 169 -4.45 8.96 16.47
CA ALA A 169 -4.56 7.62 17.04
C ALA A 169 -3.20 6.93 17.14
N GLY A 170 -2.34 7.12 16.13
CA GLY A 170 -0.97 6.57 16.13
C GLY A 170 -0.09 7.20 17.23
N GLU A 171 -0.15 8.52 17.39
CA GLU A 171 0.58 9.25 18.44
C GLU A 171 0.13 8.79 19.83
N ARG A 172 -1.18 8.67 20.04
CA ARG A 172 -1.70 8.20 21.33
C ARG A 172 -1.34 6.75 21.64
N LEU A 173 -1.36 5.88 20.64
CA LEU A 173 -0.90 4.48 20.80
C LEU A 173 0.59 4.41 21.11
N GLN A 174 1.41 5.27 20.50
CA GLN A 174 2.84 5.33 20.79
C GLN A 174 3.12 5.66 22.26
N GLU A 175 2.37 6.61 22.83
CA GLU A 175 2.47 6.95 24.26
C GLU A 175 2.09 5.75 25.17
N LEU A 176 1.09 4.96 24.77
CA LEU A 176 0.56 3.85 25.56
C LEU A 176 1.29 2.52 25.35
N ILE A 177 2.16 2.43 24.32
CA ILE A 177 2.95 1.23 24.00
C ILE A 177 4.43 1.57 24.11
N PRO A 178 5.04 1.40 25.29
CA PRO A 178 6.45 1.73 25.48
C PRO A 178 7.38 0.98 24.51
N GLY A 179 8.36 1.71 23.97
CA GLY A 179 9.32 1.17 23.02
C GLY A 179 8.78 1.05 21.58
N SER A 180 7.59 1.58 21.29
CA SER A 180 7.08 1.62 19.92
C SER A 180 7.62 2.85 19.16
N THR A 181 7.78 2.70 17.83
CA THR A 181 8.16 3.77 16.91
C THR A 181 6.99 4.12 16.00
N PHE A 182 6.62 5.40 15.91
CA PHE A 182 5.55 5.83 15.01
C PHE A 182 6.12 6.46 13.73
N VAL A 183 5.79 5.88 12.58
CA VAL A 183 6.20 6.32 11.25
C VAL A 183 5.02 6.99 10.54
N LYS A 184 5.08 8.30 10.38
CA LYS A 184 4.07 9.11 9.68
C LYS A 184 4.60 9.72 8.39
N GLY A 185 3.71 10.32 7.58
CA GLY A 185 4.01 10.72 6.20
C GLY A 185 5.10 11.79 6.02
N ASP A 186 5.34 12.62 7.03
CA ASP A 186 6.36 13.68 7.06
C ASP A 186 7.77 13.18 7.44
N VAL A 187 7.89 11.93 7.92
CA VAL A 187 9.20 11.33 8.24
C VAL A 187 9.99 11.10 6.95
N LYS A 188 11.26 11.52 6.91
CA LYS A 188 12.14 11.36 5.75
C LYS A 188 12.32 9.87 5.39
N LEU A 189 12.49 9.58 4.11
CA LEU A 189 12.66 8.20 3.62
C LEU A 189 13.82 7.47 4.29
N LYS A 190 14.90 8.18 4.62
CA LYS A 190 16.07 7.62 5.30
C LYS A 190 15.70 7.11 6.70
N ASP A 191 15.05 7.97 7.49
CA ASP A 191 14.68 7.64 8.87
C ASP A 191 13.65 6.50 8.94
N ARG A 192 12.75 6.45 7.94
CA ARG A 192 11.82 5.31 7.79
C ARG A 192 12.57 4.00 7.52
N LYS A 193 13.58 4.06 6.66
CA LYS A 193 14.38 2.87 6.33
C LYS A 193 15.12 2.37 7.56
N GLU A 194 15.73 3.26 8.34
CA GLU A 194 16.40 2.93 9.59
C GLU A 194 15.45 2.23 10.57
N ALA A 195 14.24 2.77 10.79
CA ALA A 195 13.23 2.15 11.63
C ALA A 195 12.81 0.75 11.13
N TYR A 196 12.79 0.53 9.82
CA TYR A 196 12.45 -0.78 9.25
C TYR A 196 13.60 -1.77 9.34
N ASP A 197 14.83 -1.32 9.20
CA ASP A 197 16.03 -2.15 9.33
C ASP A 197 16.18 -2.63 10.79
N GLU A 198 15.94 -1.75 11.79
CA GLU A 198 15.90 -2.12 13.22
C GLU A 198 14.91 -3.26 13.50
N ILE A 199 13.72 -3.24 12.89
CA ILE A 199 12.75 -4.33 13.06
C ILE A 199 13.25 -5.63 12.43
N ASN A 200 13.89 -5.55 11.27
CA ASN A 200 14.40 -6.74 10.59
C ASN A 200 15.53 -7.42 11.35
N GLU A 201 16.29 -6.67 12.14
CA GLU A 201 17.41 -7.18 12.93
C GLU A 201 17.03 -7.56 14.37
N GLY A 202 16.01 -6.90 14.92
CA GLY A 202 15.60 -7.04 16.31
C GLY A 202 14.48 -8.06 16.54
N THR A 203 14.06 -8.13 17.81
CA THR A 203 12.95 -8.97 18.29
C THR A 203 11.99 -8.15 19.13
N ASN A 204 10.68 -8.41 18.99
CA ASN A 204 9.60 -7.75 19.73
C ASN A 204 9.53 -6.23 19.52
N HIS A 205 10.05 -5.72 18.40
CA HIS A 205 9.89 -4.33 18.03
C HIS A 205 8.44 -4.04 17.59
N VAL A 206 7.98 -2.84 17.95
CA VAL A 206 6.65 -2.37 17.56
C VAL A 206 6.79 -1.14 16.68
N VAL A 207 6.28 -1.22 15.46
CA VAL A 207 6.12 -0.05 14.59
C VAL A 207 4.64 0.23 14.40
N ILE A 208 4.28 1.49 14.64
CA ILE A 208 2.98 2.04 14.31
C ILE A 208 3.15 2.84 13.03
N ALA A 209 2.25 2.69 12.07
CA ALA A 209 2.28 3.48 10.83
C ALA A 209 0.86 3.81 10.37
N THR A 210 0.72 4.90 9.61
CA THR A 210 -0.56 5.14 8.92
C THR A 210 -0.68 4.23 7.71
N TYR A 211 -1.92 3.85 7.33
CA TYR A 211 -2.17 3.07 6.12
C TYR A 211 -1.55 3.69 4.86
N GLY A 212 -1.54 5.03 4.77
CA GLY A 212 -0.92 5.74 3.65
C GLY A 212 0.58 5.50 3.55
N VAL A 213 1.29 5.54 4.68
CA VAL A 213 2.73 5.24 4.75
C VAL A 213 3.00 3.78 4.45
N ALA A 214 2.18 2.89 4.99
CA ALA A 214 2.30 1.46 4.74
C ALA A 214 2.07 1.11 3.27
N ALA A 215 1.18 1.82 2.57
CA ALA A 215 0.93 1.62 1.13
C ALA A 215 2.17 1.91 0.27
N VAL A 216 3.09 2.79 0.70
CA VAL A 216 4.25 3.23 -0.06
C VAL A 216 5.55 2.63 0.51
N GLY A 217 5.79 1.34 0.23
CA GLY A 217 7.15 0.80 0.32
C GLY A 217 7.64 0.26 1.67
N ILE A 218 6.78 -0.12 2.61
CA ILE A 218 7.22 -0.91 3.77
C ILE A 218 7.67 -2.30 3.30
N ASN A 219 8.92 -2.62 3.51
CA ASN A 219 9.46 -3.95 3.26
C ASN A 219 10.10 -4.49 4.54
N ILE A 220 9.28 -5.09 5.39
CA ILE A 220 9.71 -5.71 6.63
C ILE A 220 9.28 -7.18 6.61
N PRO A 221 10.12 -8.12 6.15
CA PRO A 221 9.78 -9.55 6.13
C PRO A 221 9.50 -10.11 7.52
N ARG A 222 10.21 -9.66 8.55
CA ARG A 222 10.10 -10.17 9.93
C ARG A 222 8.97 -9.50 10.74
N ILE A 223 7.83 -9.24 10.11
CA ILE A 223 6.58 -8.91 10.82
C ILE A 223 5.89 -10.21 11.20
N PHE A 224 5.84 -10.53 12.49
CA PHE A 224 5.15 -11.70 13.05
C PHE A 224 3.71 -11.39 13.42
N ASN A 225 3.41 -10.13 13.75
CA ASN A 225 2.07 -9.67 14.07
C ASN A 225 1.73 -8.44 13.20
N LEU A 226 0.66 -8.54 12.43
CA LEU A 226 0.10 -7.41 11.70
C LEU A 226 -1.25 -7.03 12.31
N VAL A 227 -1.34 -5.81 12.80
CA VAL A 227 -2.57 -5.30 13.42
C VAL A 227 -3.18 -4.21 12.57
N LEU A 228 -4.44 -4.38 12.22
CA LEU A 228 -5.21 -3.41 11.44
C LEU A 228 -6.25 -2.75 12.36
N ILE A 229 -6.06 -1.47 12.66
CA ILE A 229 -6.99 -0.69 13.46
C ILE A 229 -7.82 0.17 12.50
N GLU A 230 -9.12 -0.07 12.47
CA GLU A 230 -10.08 0.69 11.66
C GLU A 230 -9.65 0.84 10.19
N PRO A 231 -9.47 -0.27 9.46
CA PRO A 231 -9.00 -0.22 8.06
C PRO A 231 -10.02 0.44 7.12
N GLY A 232 -11.21 0.82 7.62
CA GLY A 232 -12.31 1.35 6.85
C GLY A 232 -12.90 0.28 5.91
N LYS A 233 -13.68 0.71 4.92
CA LYS A 233 -14.36 -0.17 3.96
C LYS A 233 -13.51 -0.52 2.73
N SER A 234 -12.24 -0.14 2.68
CA SER A 234 -11.38 -0.37 1.52
C SER A 234 -10.82 -1.79 1.50
N PHE A 235 -11.43 -2.66 0.70
CA PHE A 235 -10.94 -4.02 0.44
C PHE A 235 -9.47 -4.02 -0.03
N VAL A 236 -9.13 -3.13 -0.96
CA VAL A 236 -7.75 -3.01 -1.49
C VAL A 236 -6.76 -2.70 -0.38
N ARG A 237 -7.08 -1.75 0.51
CA ARG A 237 -6.25 -1.38 1.66
C ARG A 237 -5.97 -2.58 2.57
N VAL A 238 -6.99 -3.34 2.92
CA VAL A 238 -6.88 -4.52 3.79
C VAL A 238 -5.99 -5.57 3.13
N ILE A 239 -6.27 -5.94 1.89
CA ILE A 239 -5.50 -6.97 1.16
C ILE A 239 -4.04 -6.57 0.97
N GLN A 240 -3.77 -5.34 0.58
CA GLN A 240 -2.39 -4.84 0.44
C GLN A 240 -1.65 -4.82 1.78
N SER A 241 -2.34 -4.49 2.87
CA SER A 241 -1.75 -4.52 4.23
C SER A 241 -1.40 -5.95 4.64
N ILE A 242 -2.31 -6.91 4.45
CA ILE A 242 -2.06 -8.34 4.70
C ILE A 242 -0.90 -8.83 3.84
N GLY A 243 -0.87 -8.49 2.56
CA GLY A 243 0.20 -8.85 1.63
C GLY A 243 1.61 -8.42 2.09
N ARG A 244 1.70 -7.38 2.91
CA ARG A 244 2.98 -6.97 3.52
C ARG A 244 3.34 -7.85 4.72
N GLY A 245 2.35 -8.22 5.52
CA GLY A 245 2.54 -9.10 6.69
C GLY A 245 2.94 -10.52 6.30
N VAL A 246 2.39 -11.09 5.22
CA VAL A 246 2.64 -12.49 4.82
C VAL A 246 3.97 -12.72 4.10
N ARG A 247 4.82 -11.72 3.94
CA ARG A 247 6.16 -11.90 3.36
C ARG A 247 6.97 -12.89 4.19
N LYS A 248 7.67 -13.80 3.50
CA LYS A 248 8.49 -14.83 4.15
C LYS A 248 9.77 -14.22 4.70
N ALA A 249 10.17 -14.69 5.90
CA ALA A 249 11.51 -14.54 6.47
C ALA A 249 12.03 -15.92 6.85
N LYS A 250 13.34 -16.05 7.11
CA LYS A 250 13.97 -17.35 7.41
C LYS A 250 13.42 -17.98 8.68
N ASP A 251 13.05 -17.17 9.65
CA ASP A 251 12.57 -17.54 10.99
C ASP A 251 11.05 -17.32 11.15
N LYS A 252 10.31 -17.21 10.03
CA LYS A 252 8.90 -16.87 10.05
C LYS A 252 8.07 -17.83 9.20
N ASP A 253 7.19 -18.56 9.85
CA ASP A 253 6.22 -19.44 9.20
C ASP A 253 4.80 -18.87 9.21
N PHE A 254 4.47 -18.02 10.19
CA PHE A 254 3.15 -17.44 10.38
C PHE A 254 3.19 -15.92 10.58
N VAL A 255 2.07 -15.27 10.28
CA VAL A 255 1.73 -13.90 10.65
C VAL A 255 0.30 -13.85 11.17
#